data_8e021f7b373a7b91fbbd12996db169da
#
_entry.id   8e021f7b373a7b91fbbd12996db169da
#
_cell.length_a   1.000
_cell.length_b   1.000
_cell.length_c   1.000
_cell.angle_alpha   90.00
_cell.angle_beta   90.00
_cell.angle_gamma   90.00
#
_symmetry.space_group_name_H-M   'P 1'
#
loop_
_entity.id
_entity.type
_entity.pdbx_description
1 polymer ?
#
loop_
_entity_poly.entity_id
_entity_poly.type
_entity_poly.pdbx_seq_one_letter_code
_entity_poly.pdbx_strand_id
1 'polypeptide(L)'
;MNKMDLTQRLENCYSGAVFDVMRELGLKDGLLPRHLKSLDPEVTVCGPVSTLLGRPDSSLTEDESLLRWTELLGKAPAGQVVVCQPKDDDRALMGELSAETLQFRGVRGYVVDGGCRDVSLIRKMKFPVFCRFTTPRDIVAAWTPEEYEVPITIGEVTIQSGDYILEGIHPQEAYVRHRKF
;
A
#
# COMPACT_ATOMS: atom_id res chain seq x y z
N MET A 1 22.86 7.84 3.93
CA MET A 1 22.48 7.02 2.78
C MET A 1 21.32 7.70 2.06
N ASN A 2 21.39 7.88 0.75
CA ASN A 2 20.29 8.49 0.00
C ASN A 2 19.07 7.55 0.05
N LYS A 3 17.86 8.06 0.34
CA LYS A 3 16.61 7.25 0.42
C LYS A 3 16.36 6.42 -0.85
N MET A 4 16.75 6.94 -2.03
CA MET A 4 16.65 6.21 -3.29
C MET A 4 17.55 4.97 -3.35
N ASP A 5 18.76 5.04 -2.75
CA ASP A 5 19.67 3.89 -2.68
C ASP A 5 19.07 2.73 -1.85
N LEU A 6 18.40 3.03 -0.73
CA LEU A 6 17.77 1.99 0.10
C LEU A 6 16.62 1.30 -0.64
N THR A 7 15.76 2.04 -1.35
CA THR A 7 14.68 1.44 -2.15
C THR A 7 15.24 0.48 -3.20
N GLN A 8 16.22 0.91 -3.98
CA GLN A 8 16.84 0.08 -5.01
C GLN A 8 17.51 -1.18 -4.44
N ARG A 9 18.10 -1.08 -3.26
CA ARG A 9 18.70 -2.24 -2.58
C ARG A 9 17.64 -3.22 -2.08
N LEU A 10 16.55 -2.72 -1.50
CA LEU A 10 15.44 -3.56 -1.03
C LEU A 10 14.70 -4.23 -2.19
N GLU A 11 14.55 -3.57 -3.33
CA GLU A 11 13.98 -4.16 -4.54
C GLU A 11 14.73 -5.40 -5.04
N ASN A 12 16.00 -5.53 -4.69
CA ASN A 12 16.81 -6.72 -5.00
C ASN A 12 16.76 -7.79 -3.89
N CYS A 13 15.98 -7.58 -2.84
CA CYS A 13 15.79 -8.54 -1.75
C CYS A 13 14.40 -9.17 -1.87
N TYR A 14 14.22 -10.37 -1.38
CA TYR A 14 12.89 -10.94 -1.15
C TYR A 14 12.50 -10.80 0.31
N SER A 15 11.20 -10.71 0.58
CA SER A 15 10.67 -10.41 1.91
C SER A 15 11.17 -11.37 3.01
N GLY A 16 11.33 -12.66 2.69
CA GLY A 16 11.88 -13.64 3.64
C GLY A 16 13.32 -13.33 4.06
N ALA A 17 14.19 -12.88 3.15
CA ALA A 17 15.56 -12.50 3.51
C ALA A 17 15.59 -11.25 4.39
N VAL A 18 14.73 -10.28 4.11
CA VAL A 18 14.60 -9.07 4.94
C VAL A 18 14.11 -9.45 6.34
N PHE A 19 13.11 -10.32 6.43
CA PHE A 19 12.60 -10.82 7.71
C PHE A 19 13.69 -11.53 8.52
N ASP A 20 14.49 -12.41 7.90
CA ASP A 20 15.57 -13.12 8.57
C ASP A 20 16.60 -12.16 9.17
N VAL A 21 17.00 -11.14 8.40
CA VAL A 21 17.94 -10.10 8.89
C VAL A 21 17.32 -9.29 10.04
N MET A 22 16.05 -8.90 9.92
CA MET A 22 15.36 -8.18 11.01
C MET A 22 15.34 -9.00 12.29
N ARG A 23 15.04 -10.28 12.20
CA ARG A 23 15.05 -11.20 13.34
C ARG A 23 16.45 -11.32 13.96
N GLU A 24 17.51 -11.47 13.16
CA GLU A 24 18.89 -11.53 13.63
C GLU A 24 19.33 -10.25 14.34
N LEU A 25 18.84 -9.09 13.89
CA LEU A 25 19.09 -7.80 14.52
C LEU A 25 18.21 -7.54 15.74
N GLY A 26 17.32 -8.45 16.11
CA GLY A 26 16.39 -8.28 17.22
C GLY A 26 15.35 -7.17 17.01
N LEU A 27 15.06 -6.83 15.75
CA LEU A 27 14.06 -5.84 15.41
C LEU A 27 12.64 -6.41 15.59
N LYS A 28 11.69 -5.52 15.89
CA LYS A 28 10.30 -5.92 16.04
C LYS A 28 9.79 -6.55 14.73
N ASP A 29 8.91 -7.54 14.90
CA ASP A 29 8.17 -8.13 13.80
C ASP A 29 7.31 -7.06 13.11
N GLY A 30 7.60 -6.79 11.84
CA GLY A 30 6.90 -5.83 11.00
C GLY A 30 6.00 -6.51 9.96
N LEU A 31 5.63 -7.77 10.18
CA LEU A 31 4.79 -8.51 9.24
C LEU A 31 3.35 -8.01 9.27
N LEU A 32 2.91 -7.51 8.12
CA LEU A 32 1.52 -7.14 7.92
C LEU A 32 0.61 -8.39 7.93
N PRO A 33 -0.67 -8.21 8.28
CA PRO A 33 -1.62 -9.32 8.36
C PRO A 33 -1.72 -10.10 7.05
N ARG A 34 -1.79 -11.43 7.13
CA ARG A 34 -1.84 -12.35 5.99
C ARG A 34 -3.06 -12.19 5.08
N HIS A 35 -4.08 -11.47 5.53
CA HIS A 35 -5.25 -11.17 4.71
C HIS A 35 -5.00 -10.05 3.70
N LEU A 36 -3.98 -9.22 3.88
CA LEU A 36 -3.53 -8.29 2.86
C LEU A 36 -2.85 -9.07 1.75
N LYS A 37 -3.42 -9.00 0.55
CA LYS A 37 -2.92 -9.75 -0.60
C LYS A 37 -2.80 -8.85 -1.81
N SER A 38 -1.76 -9.10 -2.61
CA SER A 38 -1.64 -8.48 -3.91
C SER A 38 -2.82 -8.83 -4.81
N LEU A 39 -3.33 -7.84 -5.53
CA LEU A 39 -4.28 -8.07 -6.61
C LEU A 39 -3.64 -8.82 -7.79
N ASP A 40 -2.36 -8.60 -8.04
CA ASP A 40 -1.57 -9.30 -9.05
C ASP A 40 -0.36 -9.96 -8.37
N PRO A 41 -0.31 -11.30 -8.27
CA PRO A 41 0.79 -11.99 -7.60
C PRO A 41 2.15 -11.86 -8.29
N GLU A 42 2.18 -11.35 -9.52
CA GLU A 42 3.42 -11.12 -10.26
C GLU A 42 4.06 -9.75 -9.97
N VAL A 43 3.36 -8.87 -9.25
CA VAL A 43 3.88 -7.56 -8.89
C VAL A 43 4.34 -7.51 -7.44
N THR A 44 5.39 -6.76 -7.23
CA THR A 44 5.90 -6.43 -5.90
C THR A 44 5.77 -4.94 -5.65
N VAL A 45 5.74 -4.55 -4.39
CA VAL A 45 5.82 -3.15 -3.98
C VAL A 45 6.98 -2.98 -3.00
N CYS A 46 7.78 -1.95 -3.24
CA CYS A 46 8.88 -1.57 -2.34
C CYS A 46 9.05 -0.06 -2.35
N GLY A 47 9.26 0.51 -1.19
CA GLY A 47 9.59 1.93 -1.08
C GLY A 47 9.27 2.55 0.27
N PRO A 48 9.63 3.82 0.44
CA PRO A 48 9.22 4.58 1.62
C PRO A 48 7.71 4.75 1.65
N VAL A 49 7.15 4.70 2.84
CA VAL A 49 5.71 4.77 3.11
C VAL A 49 5.25 6.22 3.26
N SER A 50 4.08 6.52 2.71
CA SER A 50 3.25 7.66 3.07
C SER A 50 1.95 7.13 3.67
N THR A 51 1.66 7.47 4.92
CA THR A 51 0.51 6.94 5.64
C THR A 51 -0.74 7.77 5.41
N LEU A 52 -1.87 7.07 5.35
CA LEU A 52 -3.20 7.62 5.23
C LEU A 52 -4.12 7.01 6.28
N LEU A 53 -4.74 7.85 7.08
CA LEU A 53 -5.82 7.49 7.97
C LEU A 53 -7.14 7.99 7.40
N GLY A 54 -8.18 7.16 7.44
CA GLY A 54 -9.51 7.56 7.06
C GLY A 54 -10.59 6.89 7.90
N ARG A 55 -11.83 7.26 7.66
CA ARG A 55 -12.97 6.74 8.41
C ARG A 55 -14.26 6.76 7.60
N PRO A 56 -15.24 5.91 7.93
CA PRO A 56 -16.62 6.07 7.46
C PRO A 56 -17.20 7.41 7.87
N ASP A 57 -17.92 8.05 6.96
CA ASP A 57 -18.63 9.31 7.22
C ASP A 57 -19.87 9.42 6.32
N SER A 58 -21.03 9.14 6.87
CA SER A 58 -22.30 9.20 6.16
C SER A 58 -22.94 10.59 6.15
N SER A 59 -22.29 11.59 6.72
CA SER A 59 -22.77 12.99 6.72
C SER A 59 -22.34 13.76 5.47
N LEU A 60 -21.40 13.20 4.68
CA LEU A 60 -20.89 13.82 3.47
C LEU A 60 -21.89 13.72 2.32
N THR A 61 -21.91 14.76 1.50
CA THR A 61 -22.51 14.70 0.16
C THR A 61 -21.59 13.91 -0.79
N GLU A 62 -22.15 13.50 -1.93
CA GLU A 62 -21.36 12.86 -3.02
C GLU A 62 -20.20 13.73 -3.45
N ASP A 63 -20.47 15.02 -3.74
CA ASP A 63 -19.45 15.96 -4.19
C ASP A 63 -18.33 16.17 -3.14
N GLU A 64 -18.70 16.31 -1.86
CA GLU A 64 -17.70 16.46 -0.78
C GLU A 64 -16.81 15.24 -0.64
N SER A 65 -17.37 14.03 -0.70
CA SER A 65 -16.57 12.81 -0.60
C SER A 65 -15.64 12.63 -1.79
N LEU A 66 -16.11 12.93 -3.01
CA LEU A 66 -15.29 12.87 -4.22
C LEU A 66 -14.20 13.94 -4.24
N LEU A 67 -14.51 15.16 -3.80
CA LEU A 67 -13.52 16.23 -3.71
C LEU A 67 -12.38 15.86 -2.75
N ARG A 68 -12.70 15.39 -1.55
CA ARG A 68 -11.69 14.96 -0.57
C ARG A 68 -10.85 13.79 -1.08
N TRP A 69 -11.47 12.85 -1.81
CA TRP A 69 -10.76 11.75 -2.44
C TRP A 69 -9.80 12.23 -3.53
N THR A 70 -10.24 13.12 -4.41
CA THR A 70 -9.38 13.68 -5.47
C THR A 70 -8.26 14.55 -4.91
N GLU A 71 -8.48 15.27 -3.83
CA GLU A 71 -7.42 15.98 -3.10
C GLU A 71 -6.37 15.03 -2.54
N LEU A 72 -6.79 13.89 -1.97
CA LEU A 72 -5.91 12.82 -1.54
C LEU A 72 -5.02 12.36 -2.68
N LEU A 73 -5.60 11.97 -3.80
CA LEU A 73 -4.85 11.52 -4.97
C LEU A 73 -3.87 12.59 -5.45
N GLY A 74 -4.31 13.86 -5.40
CA GLY A 74 -3.49 15.02 -5.75
C GLY A 74 -2.31 15.29 -4.80
N LYS A 75 -2.38 14.85 -3.54
CA LYS A 75 -1.32 15.03 -2.52
C LYS A 75 -0.39 13.83 -2.41
N ALA A 76 -0.75 12.67 -2.96
CA ALA A 76 0.03 11.46 -2.87
C ALA A 76 1.47 11.68 -3.42
N PRO A 77 2.53 11.41 -2.64
CA PRO A 77 3.90 11.73 -3.00
C PRO A 77 4.47 10.73 -3.99
N ALA A 78 5.11 11.25 -5.05
CA ALA A 78 5.84 10.41 -5.99
C ALA A 78 6.99 9.65 -5.32
N GLY A 79 7.28 8.44 -5.79
CA GLY A 79 8.36 7.61 -5.29
C GLY A 79 8.06 6.91 -3.95
N GLN A 80 6.87 7.08 -3.39
CA GLN A 80 6.45 6.45 -2.14
C GLN A 80 5.32 5.44 -2.36
N VAL A 81 5.10 4.58 -1.37
CA VAL A 81 3.96 3.66 -1.29
C VAL A 81 2.94 4.26 -0.33
N VAL A 82 1.71 4.45 -0.79
CA VAL A 82 0.63 4.91 0.09
C VAL A 82 0.09 3.70 0.88
N VAL A 83 0.10 3.81 2.20
CA VAL A 83 -0.44 2.78 3.10
C VAL A 83 -1.63 3.36 3.85
N CYS A 84 -2.80 2.78 3.64
CA CYS A 84 -4.08 3.28 4.13
C CYS A 84 -4.67 2.40 5.22
N GLN A 85 -4.98 3.02 6.37
CA GLN A 85 -5.87 2.48 7.39
C GLN A 85 -7.25 3.14 7.26
N PRO A 86 -8.21 2.49 6.59
CA PRO A 86 -9.49 3.11 6.27
C PRO A 86 -10.52 3.03 7.39
N LYS A 87 -10.35 2.15 8.38
CA LYS A 87 -11.36 1.83 9.40
C LYS A 87 -12.72 1.44 8.79
N ASP A 88 -12.69 0.76 7.65
CA ASP A 88 -13.87 0.37 6.87
C ASP A 88 -13.71 -1.08 6.36
N ASP A 89 -14.74 -1.90 6.61
CA ASP A 89 -14.76 -3.32 6.26
C ASP A 89 -15.71 -3.65 5.11
N ASP A 90 -16.20 -2.63 4.38
CA ASP A 90 -17.31 -2.80 3.47
C ASP A 90 -17.05 -2.19 2.08
N ARG A 91 -16.19 -1.17 1.99
CA ARG A 91 -16.01 -0.36 0.78
C ARG A 91 -14.66 -0.56 0.10
N ALA A 92 -14.66 -0.30 -1.19
CA ALA A 92 -13.46 -0.24 -2.01
C ALA A 92 -12.81 1.15 -1.89
N LEU A 93 -11.63 1.20 -1.31
CA LEU A 93 -10.80 2.39 -1.13
C LEU A 93 -9.76 2.55 -2.26
N MET A 94 -9.89 1.73 -3.31
CA MET A 94 -9.08 1.80 -4.52
C MET A 94 -9.87 1.19 -5.68
N GLY A 95 -9.82 1.86 -6.81
CA GLY A 95 -10.37 1.41 -8.09
C GLY A 95 -9.49 1.86 -9.24
N GLU A 96 -9.88 1.55 -10.49
CA GLU A 96 -9.11 1.83 -11.70
C GLU A 96 -8.63 3.28 -11.79
N LEU A 97 -9.55 4.25 -11.79
CA LEU A 97 -9.23 5.67 -11.98
C LEU A 97 -8.25 6.21 -10.93
N SER A 98 -8.40 5.74 -9.70
CA SER A 98 -7.49 6.11 -8.61
C SER A 98 -6.12 5.50 -8.80
N ALA A 99 -6.05 4.23 -9.19
CA ALA A 99 -4.81 3.52 -9.45
C ALA A 99 -4.04 4.15 -10.63
N GLU A 100 -4.73 4.48 -11.71
CA GLU A 100 -4.16 5.18 -12.87
C GLU A 100 -3.61 6.55 -12.48
N THR A 101 -4.36 7.31 -11.69
CA THR A 101 -3.94 8.62 -11.18
C THR A 101 -2.68 8.51 -10.34
N LEU A 102 -2.63 7.57 -9.38
CA LEU A 102 -1.45 7.36 -8.54
C LEU A 102 -0.25 6.90 -9.36
N GLN A 103 -0.44 5.99 -10.30
CA GLN A 103 0.61 5.52 -11.20
C GLN A 103 1.17 6.67 -12.06
N PHE A 104 0.30 7.49 -12.66
CA PHE A 104 0.70 8.67 -13.43
C PHE A 104 1.50 9.68 -12.59
N ARG A 105 1.16 9.84 -11.33
CA ARG A 105 1.89 10.69 -10.38
C ARG A 105 3.22 10.11 -9.90
N GLY A 106 3.55 8.88 -10.29
CA GLY A 106 4.79 8.21 -9.90
C GLY A 106 4.75 7.62 -8.48
N VAL A 107 3.56 7.40 -7.92
CA VAL A 107 3.40 6.63 -6.68
C VAL A 107 3.75 5.17 -6.97
N ARG A 108 4.45 4.51 -6.06
CA ARG A 108 5.00 3.17 -6.28
C ARG A 108 4.00 2.04 -6.09
N GLY A 109 2.94 2.28 -5.33
CA GLY A 109 1.90 1.31 -5.04
C GLY A 109 0.98 1.77 -3.93
N TYR A 110 -0.06 0.97 -3.69
CA TYR A 110 -1.09 1.25 -2.69
C TYR A 110 -1.38 0.01 -1.85
N VAL A 111 -1.30 0.15 -0.54
CA VAL A 111 -1.62 -0.92 0.42
C VAL A 111 -2.76 -0.43 1.29
N VAL A 112 -3.86 -1.18 1.35
CA VAL A 112 -5.04 -0.77 2.12
C VAL A 112 -5.57 -1.91 2.98
N ASP A 113 -5.73 -1.64 4.27
CA ASP A 113 -6.43 -2.55 5.19
C ASP A 113 -7.94 -2.46 5.00
N GLY A 114 -8.39 -2.63 3.77
CA GLY A 114 -9.76 -2.48 3.29
C GLY A 114 -9.97 -3.12 1.94
N GLY A 115 -11.04 -2.68 1.25
CA GLY A 115 -11.44 -3.24 -0.03
C GLY A 115 -10.83 -2.54 -1.25
N CYS A 116 -10.92 -3.25 -2.40
CA CYS A 116 -10.59 -2.74 -3.73
C CYS A 116 -11.67 -3.15 -4.75
N ARG A 117 -11.76 -2.42 -5.87
CA ARG A 117 -12.61 -2.77 -7.02
C ARG A 117 -11.82 -2.70 -8.33
N ASP A 118 -12.45 -2.98 -9.45
CA ASP A 118 -11.88 -2.89 -10.81
C ASP A 118 -10.59 -3.71 -11.01
N VAL A 119 -10.50 -4.86 -10.32
CA VAL A 119 -9.30 -5.70 -10.20
C VAL A 119 -8.66 -6.03 -11.54
N SER A 120 -9.47 -6.38 -12.55
CA SER A 120 -8.97 -6.74 -13.88
C SER A 120 -8.26 -5.59 -14.59
N LEU A 121 -8.71 -4.37 -14.38
CA LEU A 121 -8.13 -3.17 -14.97
C LEU A 121 -6.84 -2.78 -14.25
N ILE A 122 -6.83 -2.82 -12.92
CA ILE A 122 -5.63 -2.57 -12.11
C ILE A 122 -4.51 -3.58 -12.45
N ARG A 123 -4.85 -4.87 -12.61
CA ARG A 123 -3.88 -5.89 -13.05
C ARG A 123 -3.28 -5.58 -14.42
N LYS A 124 -4.08 -5.12 -15.38
CA LYS A 124 -3.58 -4.74 -16.71
C LYS A 124 -2.59 -3.58 -16.65
N MET A 125 -2.80 -2.63 -15.74
CA MET A 125 -1.89 -1.50 -15.52
C MET A 125 -0.59 -1.90 -14.83
N LYS A 126 -0.53 -3.10 -14.20
CA LYS A 126 0.59 -3.53 -13.37
C LYS A 126 0.91 -2.57 -12.22
N PHE A 127 -0.08 -1.80 -11.77
CA PHE A 127 0.06 -0.96 -10.59
C PHE A 127 -0.09 -1.82 -9.33
N PRO A 128 0.91 -1.82 -8.42
CA PRO A 128 0.87 -2.66 -7.23
C PRO A 128 -0.23 -2.20 -6.26
N VAL A 129 -1.23 -3.05 -6.04
CA VAL A 129 -2.28 -2.83 -5.04
C VAL A 129 -2.41 -4.07 -4.16
N PHE A 130 -2.37 -3.84 -2.85
CA PHE A 130 -2.60 -4.85 -1.81
C PHE A 130 -3.83 -4.46 -1.00
N CYS A 131 -4.75 -5.39 -0.84
CA CYS A 131 -6.01 -5.16 -0.13
C CYS A 131 -6.48 -6.40 0.64
N ARG A 132 -7.48 -6.24 1.50
CA ARG A 132 -8.07 -7.34 2.26
C ARG A 132 -9.09 -8.14 1.46
N PHE A 133 -9.94 -7.44 0.71
CA PHE A 133 -11.04 -8.02 -0.04
C PHE A 133 -11.37 -7.20 -1.28
N THR A 134 -12.28 -7.72 -2.10
CA THR A 134 -12.79 -7.01 -3.27
C THR A 134 -14.31 -6.83 -3.15
N THR A 135 -14.82 -5.65 -3.53
CA THR A 135 -16.22 -5.28 -3.48
C THR A 135 -16.54 -4.24 -4.55
N PRO A 136 -17.72 -4.22 -5.16
CA PRO A 136 -18.12 -3.15 -6.07
C PRO A 136 -18.50 -1.84 -5.36
N ARG A 137 -18.75 -1.89 -4.05
CA ARG A 137 -19.21 -0.74 -3.26
C ARG A 137 -18.10 0.31 -3.12
N ASP A 138 -18.35 1.52 -3.54
CA ASP A 138 -17.40 2.64 -3.45
C ASP A 138 -17.51 3.45 -2.14
N ILE A 139 -16.77 4.55 -2.10
CA ILE A 139 -16.67 5.45 -0.95
C ILE A 139 -17.64 6.62 -0.98
N VAL A 140 -18.37 6.82 -2.09
CA VAL A 140 -19.17 8.03 -2.34
C VAL A 140 -20.20 8.21 -1.23
N ALA A 141 -20.27 9.41 -0.66
CA ALA A 141 -21.15 9.82 0.45
C ALA A 141 -21.07 8.91 1.70
N ALA A 142 -19.94 8.21 1.90
CA ALA A 142 -19.87 7.22 2.95
C ALA A 142 -18.50 7.06 3.65
N TRP A 143 -17.43 7.61 3.07
CA TRP A 143 -16.10 7.53 3.62
C TRP A 143 -15.27 8.77 3.28
N THR A 144 -14.31 9.12 4.14
CA THR A 144 -13.42 10.27 3.94
C THR A 144 -11.99 9.96 4.41
N PRO A 145 -10.96 10.46 3.70
CA PRO A 145 -9.65 10.62 4.29
C PRO A 145 -9.73 11.61 5.47
N GLU A 146 -9.01 11.33 6.54
CA GLU A 146 -9.03 12.10 7.78
C GLU A 146 -7.69 12.79 8.00
N GLU A 147 -6.61 12.01 8.06
CA GLU A 147 -5.26 12.50 8.33
C GLU A 147 -4.22 11.85 7.44
N TYR A 148 -3.17 12.61 7.14
CA TYR A 148 -2.02 12.19 6.33
C TYR A 148 -0.75 12.25 7.16
N GLU A 149 0.23 11.43 6.82
CA GLU A 149 1.56 11.44 7.44
C GLU A 149 1.51 11.24 8.97
N VAL A 150 0.46 10.60 9.48
CA VAL A 150 0.28 10.23 10.89
C VAL A 150 0.56 8.75 11.10
N PRO A 151 0.95 8.33 12.31
CA PRO A 151 1.06 6.90 12.62
C PRO A 151 -0.28 6.19 12.44
N ILE A 152 -0.24 5.06 11.74
CA ILE A 152 -1.39 4.16 11.55
C ILE A 152 -1.07 2.78 12.10
N THR A 153 -2.10 1.97 12.31
CA THR A 153 -1.91 0.58 12.79
C THR A 153 -2.69 -0.37 11.89
N ILE A 154 -2.00 -1.37 11.34
CA ILE A 154 -2.60 -2.44 10.55
C ILE A 154 -2.26 -3.78 11.22
N GLY A 155 -3.27 -4.47 11.74
CA GLY A 155 -3.08 -5.59 12.63
C GLY A 155 -2.36 -5.16 13.91
N GLU A 156 -1.18 -5.73 14.18
CA GLU A 156 -0.34 -5.36 15.33
C GLU A 156 0.83 -4.44 14.97
N VAL A 157 0.95 -4.06 13.69
CA VAL A 157 2.07 -3.27 13.17
C VAL A 157 1.71 -1.79 13.15
N THR A 158 2.45 -0.99 13.90
CA THR A 158 2.40 0.48 13.79
C THR A 158 3.32 0.93 12.68
N ILE A 159 2.79 1.71 11.75
CA ILE A 159 3.47 2.20 10.54
C ILE A 159 3.52 3.72 10.59
N GLN A 160 4.67 4.29 10.28
CA GLN A 160 4.87 5.73 10.19
C GLN A 160 5.34 6.13 8.80
N SER A 161 5.01 7.35 8.38
CA SER A 161 5.56 7.89 7.14
C SER A 161 7.07 7.94 7.19
N GLY A 162 7.69 7.47 6.11
CA GLY A 162 9.13 7.30 6.00
C GLY A 162 9.64 5.91 6.40
N ASP A 163 8.83 5.04 7.01
CA ASP A 163 9.13 3.61 7.10
C ASP A 163 9.26 3.03 5.69
N TYR A 164 9.83 1.83 5.59
CA TYR A 164 9.92 1.12 4.32
C TYR A 164 9.01 -0.09 4.31
N ILE A 165 8.30 -0.27 3.21
CA ILE A 165 7.52 -1.48 2.94
C ILE A 165 8.18 -2.28 1.81
N LEU A 166 8.15 -3.60 1.96
CA LEU A 166 8.48 -4.57 0.92
C LEU A 166 7.43 -5.68 0.97
N GLU A 167 6.67 -5.84 -0.08
CA GLU A 167 5.61 -6.84 -0.17
C GLU A 167 5.55 -7.44 -1.58
N GLY A 168 5.34 -8.75 -1.65
CA GLY A 168 5.18 -9.49 -2.91
C GLY A 168 6.10 -10.69 -3.05
N ILE A 169 5.93 -11.42 -4.16
CA ILE A 169 6.74 -12.61 -4.50
C ILE A 169 7.88 -12.18 -5.40
N HIS A 170 9.11 -12.37 -4.94
CA HIS A 170 10.29 -12.12 -5.76
C HIS A 170 10.57 -13.24 -6.76
N PRO A 171 11.12 -12.90 -7.95
CA PRO A 171 11.57 -13.88 -8.92
C PRO A 171 12.58 -14.88 -8.32
N GLN A 172 12.55 -16.12 -8.78
CA GLN A 172 13.41 -17.22 -8.29
C GLN A 172 14.92 -16.92 -8.33
N GLU A 173 15.36 -15.98 -9.14
CA GLU A 173 16.78 -15.60 -9.26
C GLU A 173 17.33 -14.97 -7.97
N ALA A 174 16.53 -14.26 -7.19
CA ALA A 174 16.95 -13.70 -5.90
C ALA A 174 17.21 -14.80 -4.85
N TYR A 175 16.48 -15.93 -4.93
CA TYR A 175 16.65 -17.08 -4.05
C TYR A 175 17.99 -17.81 -4.25
N VAL A 176 18.52 -17.84 -5.47
CA VAL A 176 19.81 -18.49 -5.80
C VAL A 176 21.00 -17.69 -5.25
N ARG A 177 20.91 -16.38 -5.16
CA ARG A 177 22.00 -15.52 -4.63
C ARG A 177 22.17 -15.65 -3.12
N HIS A 178 21.10 -15.92 -2.39
CA HIS A 178 21.15 -16.06 -0.92
C HIS A 178 21.90 -17.33 -0.47
N ARG A 179 21.93 -18.41 -1.27
CA ARG A 179 22.63 -19.65 -0.91
C ARG A 179 24.18 -19.59 -1.03
N LYS A 180 24.73 -18.43 -1.39
CA LYS A 180 26.18 -18.21 -1.56
C LYS A 180 26.83 -17.34 -0.47
N PHE A 181 26.08 -16.98 0.58
CA PHE A 181 26.62 -16.28 1.75
C PHE A 181 26.65 -17.17 2.97
#